data_25f52fb67c4bc3c924d08356103a4de1
#
_entry.id   25f52fb67c4bc3c924d08356103a4de1
#
_cell.length_a   1.000
_cell.length_b   1.000
_cell.length_c   1.000
_cell.angle_alpha   90.00
_cell.angle_beta   90.00
_cell.angle_gamma   90.00
#
_symmetry.space_group_name_H-M   'P 1'
#
loop_
_entity.id
_entity.type
_entity.pdbx_description
1 polymer ?
#
loop_
_entity_poly.entity_id
_entity_poly.type
_entity_poly.pdbx_seq_one_letter_code
_entity_poly.pdbx_strand_id
1 'polypeptide(L)'
;MKLRSFSVKIFTIAMAMGSLWSCKTKEAAKDIIQDNVDNAVAQLTLQTDIIEKSGKFLNPRTYENGKMNYVPIDDWCSGFFPGTLWYTYKLTGDKKWETLAAKYTEQLDSVKHLKWHHDVGFMIGSSYLNGLLLDGKEEYKPVIIEAAKSLSTRFRKGAGIIQSWNVDKGTWQAERGWTCPVIIDNMMNLELLFEATKLSGDSTYWKVATSHADATLKNHFREDGSCYHVIDYNPNTGEVLHKHTAQGYSHESVWARGQAWAIYGFTVCYRYTKDKKYLDQAVRTLNMMLRHPNMPNDLVPYWDLNAPNIPNEPRDVSTAACIASALYEMDKYLPENGYHALADRIMTSLSSPAYLAELGKNGCWLLMHSVGSIPHGAEIDVPLNYADYYFLEALNRR
;
A
#
# COMPACT_ATOMS: atom_id res chain seq x y z
N MET A 1 -40.83 16.06 61.11
CA MET A 1 -41.33 14.66 60.97
C MET A 1 -40.67 14.02 59.78
N LYS A 2 -40.02 12.92 59.97
CA LYS A 2 -39.04 12.13 59.21
C LYS A 2 -39.18 12.12 57.70
N LEU A 3 -38.14 12.63 56.98
CA LEU A 3 -37.77 12.31 55.61
C LEU A 3 -36.88 11.03 55.65
N ARG A 4 -37.32 9.95 55.05
CA ARG A 4 -36.53 8.73 54.87
C ARG A 4 -35.78 8.78 53.52
N SER A 5 -34.50 8.50 53.61
CA SER A 5 -33.53 8.34 52.56
C SER A 5 -33.91 7.22 51.57
N PHE A 6 -33.78 7.53 50.27
CA PHE A 6 -33.58 6.52 49.23
C PHE A 6 -32.38 6.99 48.37
N SER A 7 -31.25 6.52 48.73
CA SER A 7 -30.05 6.59 47.86
C SER A 7 -29.22 5.34 48.14
N VAL A 8 -28.66 4.81 47.09
CA VAL A 8 -27.75 3.65 47.02
C VAL A 8 -28.46 2.36 46.56
N LYS A 9 -28.49 2.18 45.22
CA LYS A 9 -28.39 0.87 44.53
C LYS A 9 -28.31 0.95 43.00
N ILE A 10 -27.77 2.02 42.39
CA ILE A 10 -27.66 2.13 40.92
C ILE A 10 -26.20 2.10 40.39
N PHE A 11 -25.18 2.10 41.27
CA PHE A 11 -23.77 2.25 40.80
C PHE A 11 -23.01 0.94 40.54
N THR A 12 -23.57 -0.23 40.85
CA THR A 12 -22.80 -1.52 40.78
C THR A 12 -23.06 -2.29 39.47
N ILE A 13 -24.07 -1.94 38.67
CA ILE A 13 -24.39 -2.69 37.44
C ILE A 13 -23.67 -2.15 36.22
N ALA A 14 -23.27 -0.86 36.20
CA ALA A 14 -22.61 -0.23 35.05
C ALA A 14 -21.14 -0.67 34.88
N MET A 15 -20.43 -1.01 35.99
CA MET A 15 -19.03 -1.49 35.93
C MET A 15 -18.88 -2.93 35.43
N ALA A 16 -19.89 -3.78 35.65
CA ALA A 16 -19.82 -5.18 35.20
C ALA A 16 -20.10 -5.36 33.73
N MET A 17 -20.91 -4.46 33.11
CA MET A 17 -21.17 -4.51 31.67
C MET A 17 -20.01 -3.95 30.83
N GLY A 18 -19.27 -2.96 31.32
CA GLY A 18 -18.10 -2.41 30.63
C GLY A 18 -16.92 -3.40 30.53
N SER A 19 -16.72 -4.21 31.58
CA SER A 19 -15.64 -5.21 31.60
C SER A 19 -15.94 -6.43 30.73
N LEU A 20 -17.21 -6.83 30.62
CA LEU A 20 -17.63 -7.95 29.78
C LEU A 20 -17.63 -7.57 28.28
N TRP A 21 -17.88 -6.33 27.95
CA TRP A 21 -17.83 -5.87 26.55
C TRP A 21 -16.38 -5.66 26.09
N SER A 22 -15.50 -5.18 26.96
CA SER A 22 -14.06 -5.05 26.68
C SER A 22 -13.37 -6.41 26.51
N CYS A 23 -13.77 -7.44 27.27
CA CYS A 23 -13.26 -8.81 27.09
C CYS A 23 -13.76 -9.45 25.80
N LYS A 24 -15.07 -9.32 25.47
CA LYS A 24 -15.64 -9.87 24.23
C LYS A 24 -15.05 -9.21 22.99
N THR A 25 -14.78 -7.89 23.02
CA THR A 25 -14.15 -7.21 21.89
C THR A 25 -12.68 -7.60 21.68
N LYS A 26 -11.93 -7.88 22.75
CA LYS A 26 -10.54 -8.38 22.65
C LYS A 26 -10.48 -9.82 22.15
N GLU A 27 -11.38 -10.66 22.56
CA GLU A 27 -11.47 -12.06 22.12
C GLU A 27 -11.91 -12.13 20.65
N ALA A 28 -12.96 -11.41 20.25
CA ALA A 28 -13.39 -11.30 18.86
C ALA A 28 -12.30 -10.71 17.93
N ALA A 29 -11.54 -9.73 18.42
CA ALA A 29 -10.43 -9.14 17.66
C ALA A 29 -9.25 -10.12 17.48
N LYS A 30 -9.02 -11.02 18.45
CA LYS A 30 -7.99 -12.06 18.35
C LYS A 30 -8.40 -13.15 17.35
N ASP A 31 -9.66 -13.52 17.36
CA ASP A 31 -10.23 -14.49 16.44
C ASP A 31 -10.14 -14.02 14.99
N ILE A 32 -10.47 -12.74 14.72
CA ILE A 32 -10.36 -12.16 13.35
C ILE A 32 -8.93 -12.26 12.80
N ILE A 33 -7.88 -12.04 13.59
CA ILE A 33 -6.50 -12.18 13.11
C ILE A 33 -6.21 -13.62 12.74
N GLN A 34 -6.48 -14.55 13.65
CA GLN A 34 -6.16 -15.96 13.44
C GLN A 34 -6.94 -16.51 12.24
N ASP A 35 -8.23 -16.20 12.12
CA ASP A 35 -9.07 -16.64 11.02
C ASP A 35 -8.53 -16.12 9.67
N ASN A 36 -8.07 -14.88 9.60
CA ASN A 36 -7.48 -14.31 8.39
C ASN A 36 -6.11 -14.94 8.06
N VAL A 37 -5.28 -15.20 9.08
CA VAL A 37 -3.99 -15.89 8.89
C VAL A 37 -4.22 -17.32 8.39
N ASP A 38 -5.16 -18.05 8.98
CA ASP A 38 -5.49 -19.43 8.57
C ASP A 38 -6.04 -19.47 7.13
N ASN A 39 -6.91 -18.52 6.77
CA ASN A 39 -7.40 -18.37 5.40
C ASN A 39 -6.27 -18.03 4.42
N ALA A 40 -5.38 -17.10 4.78
CA ALA A 40 -4.22 -16.74 3.97
C ALA A 40 -3.29 -17.95 3.73
N VAL A 41 -2.98 -18.70 4.78
CA VAL A 41 -2.18 -19.94 4.68
C VAL A 41 -2.84 -20.96 3.75
N ALA A 42 -4.16 -21.15 3.87
CA ALA A 42 -4.90 -22.10 3.04
C ALA A 42 -4.92 -21.68 1.57
N GLN A 43 -5.27 -20.42 1.27
CA GLN A 43 -5.31 -19.87 -0.10
C GLN A 43 -3.92 -19.89 -0.76
N LEU A 44 -2.90 -19.38 -0.06
CA LEU A 44 -1.53 -19.33 -0.58
C LEU A 44 -0.92 -20.72 -0.76
N THR A 45 -1.32 -21.71 0.07
CA THR A 45 -0.90 -23.10 -0.14
C THR A 45 -1.44 -23.62 -1.48
N LEU A 46 -2.72 -23.41 -1.77
CA LEU A 46 -3.30 -23.80 -3.07
C LEU A 46 -2.62 -23.07 -4.24
N GLN A 47 -2.40 -21.77 -4.11
CA GLN A 47 -1.80 -20.96 -5.16
C GLN A 47 -0.35 -21.37 -5.44
N THR A 48 0.48 -21.52 -4.39
CA THR A 48 1.87 -21.95 -4.54
C THR A 48 1.98 -23.37 -5.06
N ASP A 49 1.12 -24.30 -4.64
CA ASP A 49 1.07 -25.67 -5.16
C ASP A 49 0.77 -25.72 -6.68
N ILE A 50 -0.13 -24.86 -7.16
CA ILE A 50 -0.43 -24.75 -8.60
C ILE A 50 0.81 -24.27 -9.36
N ILE A 51 1.50 -23.24 -8.86
CA ILE A 51 2.69 -22.67 -9.50
C ILE A 51 3.84 -23.67 -9.48
N GLU A 52 4.15 -24.29 -8.35
CA GLU A 52 5.24 -25.24 -8.20
C GLU A 52 5.03 -26.49 -9.09
N LYS A 53 3.80 -27.00 -9.20
CA LYS A 53 3.48 -28.12 -10.09
C LYS A 53 3.66 -27.78 -11.56
N SER A 54 3.64 -26.52 -11.95
CA SER A 54 3.92 -26.11 -13.34
C SER A 54 5.38 -26.32 -13.75
N GLY A 55 6.29 -26.44 -12.80
CA GLY A 55 7.75 -26.54 -13.01
C GLY A 55 8.36 -25.25 -13.59
N LYS A 56 7.63 -24.14 -13.61
CA LYS A 56 8.05 -22.85 -14.14
C LYS A 56 8.06 -21.81 -13.01
N PHE A 57 8.96 -20.81 -13.15
CA PHE A 57 8.83 -19.60 -12.34
C PHE A 57 7.69 -18.75 -12.91
N LEU A 58 6.64 -18.58 -12.13
CA LEU A 58 5.47 -17.80 -12.48
C LEU A 58 5.18 -16.80 -11.37
N ASN A 59 5.17 -15.50 -11.70
CA ASN A 59 4.90 -14.42 -10.77
C ASN A 59 3.43 -13.97 -10.92
N PRO A 60 2.53 -14.39 -10.03
CA PRO A 60 1.10 -14.12 -10.18
C PRO A 60 0.78 -12.65 -9.90
N ARG A 61 -0.10 -12.06 -10.69
CA ARG A 61 -0.56 -10.68 -10.57
C ARG A 61 -2.04 -10.56 -10.25
N THR A 62 -2.88 -11.22 -11.03
CA THR A 62 -4.34 -11.13 -10.92
C THR A 62 -5.01 -12.40 -11.47
N TYR A 63 -6.31 -12.53 -11.21
CA TYR A 63 -7.16 -13.57 -11.78
C TYR A 63 -8.34 -12.94 -12.50
N GLU A 64 -8.41 -13.11 -13.80
CA GLU A 64 -9.40 -12.48 -14.64
C GLU A 64 -9.90 -13.47 -15.69
N ASN A 65 -11.21 -13.45 -15.99
CA ASN A 65 -11.84 -14.33 -16.99
C ASN A 65 -11.52 -15.82 -16.80
N GLY A 66 -11.46 -16.27 -15.55
CA GLY A 66 -11.19 -17.68 -15.22
C GLY A 66 -9.72 -18.09 -15.35
N LYS A 67 -8.79 -17.13 -15.51
CA LYS A 67 -7.36 -17.40 -15.71
C LYS A 67 -6.49 -16.57 -14.75
N MET A 68 -5.44 -17.22 -14.24
CA MET A 68 -4.38 -16.53 -13.53
C MET A 68 -3.49 -15.80 -14.55
N ASN A 69 -3.30 -14.50 -14.36
CA ASN A 69 -2.36 -13.70 -15.12
C ASN A 69 -1.03 -13.65 -14.37
N TYR A 70 0.04 -13.94 -15.10
CA TYR A 70 1.41 -13.90 -14.59
C TYR A 70 2.18 -12.79 -15.28
N VAL A 71 3.12 -12.20 -14.58
CA VAL A 71 3.95 -11.11 -15.08
C VAL A 71 5.43 -11.46 -15.08
N PRO A 72 6.23 -10.82 -15.96
CA PRO A 72 7.68 -10.93 -15.92
C PRO A 72 8.24 -10.28 -14.64
N ILE A 73 9.51 -10.58 -14.35
CA ILE A 73 10.17 -10.10 -13.13
C ILE A 73 10.37 -8.59 -13.08
N ASP A 74 10.37 -7.93 -14.22
CA ASP A 74 10.51 -6.47 -14.37
C ASP A 74 9.16 -5.73 -14.43
N ASP A 75 8.04 -6.42 -14.19
CA ASP A 75 6.75 -5.76 -13.94
C ASP A 75 6.75 -5.07 -12.57
N TRP A 76 6.18 -3.88 -12.52
CA TRP A 76 6.16 -3.02 -11.33
C TRP A 76 5.63 -3.72 -10.06
N CYS A 77 4.74 -4.69 -10.21
CA CYS A 77 4.13 -5.40 -9.09
C CYS A 77 4.79 -6.74 -8.76
N SER A 78 5.91 -7.09 -9.39
CA SER A 78 6.57 -8.39 -9.24
C SER A 78 7.06 -8.68 -7.81
N GLY A 79 7.34 -7.65 -7.02
CA GLY A 79 7.79 -7.78 -5.64
C GLY A 79 6.69 -8.15 -4.63
N PHE A 80 5.42 -7.95 -4.97
CA PHE A 80 4.34 -8.12 -3.98
C PHE A 80 4.05 -9.58 -3.65
N PHE A 81 4.13 -10.49 -4.62
CA PHE A 81 3.92 -11.91 -4.32
C PHE A 81 4.97 -12.48 -3.36
N PRO A 82 6.29 -12.35 -3.58
CA PRO A 82 7.27 -12.73 -2.57
C PRO A 82 7.08 -11.96 -1.24
N GLY A 83 6.68 -10.70 -1.27
CA GLY A 83 6.37 -9.92 -0.08
C GLY A 83 5.20 -10.49 0.73
N THR A 84 4.15 -10.94 0.06
CA THR A 84 3.03 -11.65 0.67
C THR A 84 3.49 -12.92 1.40
N LEU A 85 4.41 -13.68 0.78
CA LEU A 85 5.00 -14.88 1.40
C LEU A 85 5.88 -14.52 2.61
N TRP A 86 6.65 -13.43 2.58
CA TRP A 86 7.40 -12.93 3.74
C TRP A 86 6.50 -12.56 4.91
N TYR A 87 5.37 -11.89 4.67
CA TYR A 87 4.41 -11.58 5.73
C TYR A 87 3.73 -12.84 6.26
N THR A 88 3.41 -13.80 5.39
CA THR A 88 2.86 -15.09 5.82
C THR A 88 3.84 -15.83 6.73
N TYR A 89 5.13 -15.85 6.37
CA TYR A 89 6.18 -16.37 7.25
C TYR A 89 6.20 -15.65 8.60
N LYS A 90 6.19 -14.31 8.59
CA LYS A 90 6.23 -13.51 9.83
C LYS A 90 5.04 -13.78 10.75
N LEU A 91 3.86 -13.95 10.17
CA LEU A 91 2.62 -14.21 10.91
C LEU A 91 2.52 -15.64 11.46
N THR A 92 3.13 -16.63 10.79
CA THR A 92 3.00 -18.05 11.13
C THR A 92 4.24 -18.67 11.80
N GLY A 93 5.42 -18.13 11.51
CA GLY A 93 6.70 -18.75 11.87
C GLY A 93 7.03 -20.02 11.09
N ASP A 94 6.21 -20.42 10.12
CA ASP A 94 6.42 -21.66 9.33
C ASP A 94 7.50 -21.46 8.26
N LYS A 95 8.60 -22.21 8.38
CA LYS A 95 9.75 -22.16 7.49
C LYS A 95 9.46 -22.50 6.02
N LYS A 96 8.33 -23.15 5.71
CA LYS A 96 7.84 -23.32 4.35
C LYS A 96 7.72 -21.97 3.65
N TRP A 97 7.13 -20.99 4.33
CA TRP A 97 6.88 -19.66 3.76
C TRP A 97 8.17 -18.86 3.58
N GLU A 98 9.12 -18.96 4.52
CA GLU A 98 10.45 -18.36 4.35
C GLU A 98 11.15 -18.91 3.10
N THR A 99 11.16 -20.23 2.93
CA THR A 99 11.80 -20.89 1.78
C THR A 99 11.19 -20.44 0.46
N LEU A 100 9.85 -20.37 0.39
CA LEU A 100 9.15 -19.88 -0.81
C LEU A 100 9.40 -18.39 -1.03
N ALA A 101 9.30 -17.58 0.02
CA ALA A 101 9.56 -16.14 -0.07
C ALA A 101 10.97 -15.84 -0.59
N ALA A 102 12.00 -16.51 -0.06
CA ALA A 102 13.37 -16.39 -0.53
C ALA A 102 13.50 -16.81 -2.01
N LYS A 103 12.94 -17.97 -2.39
CA LYS A 103 12.95 -18.47 -3.77
C LYS A 103 12.39 -17.45 -4.76
N TYR A 104 11.23 -16.87 -4.47
CA TYR A 104 10.60 -15.88 -5.35
C TYR A 104 11.29 -14.51 -5.30
N THR A 105 11.83 -14.11 -4.16
CA THR A 105 12.62 -12.89 -4.01
C THR A 105 13.89 -12.95 -4.87
N GLU A 106 14.66 -14.02 -4.78
CA GLU A 106 15.95 -14.16 -5.45
C GLU A 106 15.85 -14.20 -6.97
N GLN A 107 14.69 -14.60 -7.52
CA GLN A 107 14.43 -14.50 -8.96
C GLN A 107 14.36 -13.05 -9.47
N LEU A 108 14.13 -12.08 -8.60
CA LEU A 108 14.10 -10.66 -8.93
C LEU A 108 15.49 -9.99 -8.90
N ASP A 109 16.59 -10.75 -8.74
CA ASP A 109 17.91 -10.16 -8.53
C ASP A 109 18.32 -9.17 -9.63
N SER A 110 18.06 -9.47 -10.89
CA SER A 110 18.40 -8.56 -12.00
C SER A 110 17.66 -7.24 -12.00
N VAL A 111 16.51 -7.15 -11.31
CA VAL A 111 15.68 -5.93 -11.19
C VAL A 111 16.43 -4.80 -10.47
N LYS A 112 17.41 -5.10 -9.61
CA LYS A 112 18.29 -4.11 -8.98
C LYS A 112 18.98 -3.16 -9.97
N HIS A 113 19.11 -3.56 -11.24
CA HIS A 113 19.73 -2.75 -12.29
C HIS A 113 18.75 -1.97 -13.18
N LEU A 114 17.45 -2.05 -12.89
CA LEU A 114 16.41 -1.44 -13.69
C LEU A 114 16.42 0.09 -13.55
N LYS A 115 16.40 0.83 -14.69
CA LYS A 115 16.55 2.29 -14.73
C LYS A 115 15.51 3.00 -15.57
N TRP A 116 14.59 2.28 -16.21
CA TRP A 116 13.64 2.87 -17.17
C TRP A 116 12.28 3.26 -16.56
N HIS A 117 11.96 2.83 -15.32
CA HIS A 117 10.85 3.35 -14.52
C HIS A 117 11.21 3.40 -13.04
N HIS A 118 10.35 4.00 -12.21
CA HIS A 118 10.63 4.25 -10.79
C HIS A 118 10.30 3.10 -9.86
N ASP A 119 9.58 2.08 -10.32
CA ASP A 119 8.96 1.05 -9.47
C ASP A 119 9.95 0.02 -8.89
N VAL A 120 11.24 0.21 -9.10
CA VAL A 120 12.30 -0.57 -8.44
C VAL A 120 12.10 -0.62 -6.91
N GLY A 121 11.58 0.46 -6.32
CA GLY A 121 11.23 0.48 -4.90
C GLY A 121 10.09 -0.47 -4.55
N PHE A 122 9.03 -0.54 -5.37
CA PHE A 122 7.96 -1.53 -5.20
C PHE A 122 8.49 -2.97 -5.34
N MET A 123 9.31 -3.22 -6.36
CA MET A 123 9.80 -4.57 -6.64
C MET A 123 10.78 -5.06 -5.58
N ILE A 124 11.83 -4.30 -5.32
CA ILE A 124 12.91 -4.69 -4.38
C ILE A 124 12.50 -4.40 -2.92
N GLY A 125 11.73 -3.33 -2.67
CA GLY A 125 11.22 -3.01 -1.33
C GLY A 125 10.26 -4.07 -0.80
N SER A 126 9.30 -4.49 -1.60
CA SER A 126 8.33 -5.52 -1.15
C SER A 126 8.94 -6.93 -1.07
N SER A 127 10.09 -7.19 -1.69
CA SER A 127 10.73 -8.50 -1.72
C SER A 127 12.01 -8.55 -0.88
N TYR A 128 13.14 -8.08 -1.41
CA TYR A 128 14.45 -8.12 -0.75
C TYR A 128 14.47 -7.35 0.57
N LEU A 129 13.88 -6.15 0.61
CA LEU A 129 13.87 -5.37 1.85
C LEU A 129 13.00 -6.03 2.91
N ASN A 130 11.86 -6.63 2.54
CA ASN A 130 11.07 -7.43 3.47
C ASN A 130 11.86 -8.64 4.00
N GLY A 131 12.60 -9.36 3.16
CA GLY A 131 13.46 -10.44 3.61
C GLY A 131 14.52 -9.98 4.62
N LEU A 132 15.12 -8.81 4.41
CA LEU A 132 16.04 -8.22 5.36
C LEU A 132 15.36 -7.80 6.68
N LEU A 133 14.23 -7.11 6.60
CA LEU A 133 13.57 -6.51 7.79
C LEU A 133 12.79 -7.54 8.61
N LEU A 134 12.22 -8.57 7.98
CA LEU A 134 11.35 -9.54 8.64
C LEU A 134 12.08 -10.82 9.08
N ASP A 135 13.15 -11.21 8.38
CA ASP A 135 13.92 -12.44 8.64
C ASP A 135 15.43 -12.21 8.86
N GLY A 136 15.92 -10.99 8.65
CA GLY A 136 17.34 -10.67 8.87
C GLY A 136 18.28 -11.19 7.77
N LYS A 137 17.81 -11.33 6.53
CA LYS A 137 18.60 -11.77 5.36
C LYS A 137 19.68 -10.73 5.00
N GLU A 138 20.79 -10.76 5.73
CA GLU A 138 21.90 -9.82 5.57
C GLU A 138 22.52 -9.85 4.16
N GLU A 139 22.48 -10.99 3.49
CA GLU A 139 22.93 -11.20 2.10
C GLU A 139 22.14 -10.37 1.07
N TYR A 140 20.97 -9.84 1.44
CA TYR A 140 20.15 -8.99 0.58
C TYR A 140 20.59 -7.51 0.53
N LYS A 141 21.43 -7.08 1.48
CA LYS A 141 21.92 -5.70 1.56
C LYS A 141 22.55 -5.18 0.26
N PRO A 142 23.44 -5.90 -0.43
CA PRO A 142 24.03 -5.42 -1.68
C PRO A 142 22.99 -5.19 -2.79
N VAL A 143 21.94 -6.02 -2.85
CA VAL A 143 20.86 -5.89 -3.82
C VAL A 143 20.05 -4.63 -3.57
N ILE A 144 19.71 -4.36 -2.32
CA ILE A 144 18.97 -3.16 -1.88
C ILE A 144 19.75 -1.89 -2.22
N ILE A 145 21.05 -1.86 -1.94
CA ILE A 145 21.91 -0.70 -2.22
C ILE A 145 22.04 -0.46 -3.73
N GLU A 146 22.24 -1.50 -4.55
CA GLU A 146 22.33 -1.36 -6.00
C GLU A 146 21.00 -0.92 -6.62
N ALA A 147 19.86 -1.42 -6.10
CA ALA A 147 18.53 -0.99 -6.51
C ALA A 147 18.31 0.52 -6.21
N ALA A 148 18.71 0.98 -5.04
CA ALA A 148 18.63 2.40 -4.67
C ALA A 148 19.51 3.27 -5.58
N LYS A 149 20.68 2.79 -5.96
CA LYS A 149 21.55 3.47 -6.93
C LYS A 149 20.88 3.54 -8.31
N SER A 150 20.25 2.46 -8.77
CA SER A 150 19.51 2.44 -10.02
C SER A 150 18.33 3.41 -10.00
N LEU A 151 17.52 3.42 -8.94
CA LEU A 151 16.42 4.37 -8.75
C LEU A 151 16.93 5.82 -8.75
N SER A 152 18.05 6.10 -8.09
CA SER A 152 18.64 7.44 -8.00
C SER A 152 19.08 8.00 -9.36
N THR A 153 19.32 7.15 -10.38
CA THR A 153 19.61 7.63 -11.75
C THR A 153 18.45 8.39 -12.39
N ARG A 154 17.23 8.18 -11.87
CA ARG A 154 16.03 8.87 -12.32
C ARG A 154 15.82 10.25 -11.67
N PHE A 155 16.68 10.63 -10.74
CA PHE A 155 16.58 11.92 -10.06
C PHE A 155 16.91 13.07 -11.03
N ARG A 156 16.01 14.02 -11.11
CA ARG A 156 16.15 15.25 -11.92
C ARG A 156 16.47 16.41 -10.99
N LYS A 157 17.76 16.72 -10.88
CA LYS A 157 18.29 17.69 -9.89
C LYS A 157 17.64 19.08 -10.01
N GLY A 158 17.35 19.54 -11.24
CA GLY A 158 16.73 20.85 -11.47
C GLY A 158 15.30 20.95 -10.93
N ALA A 159 14.56 19.84 -10.96
CA ALA A 159 13.21 19.76 -10.41
C ALA A 159 13.14 19.17 -9.00
N GLY A 160 14.22 18.55 -8.52
CA GLY A 160 14.27 17.92 -7.20
C GLY A 160 13.42 16.65 -7.06
N ILE A 161 13.13 15.96 -8.18
CA ILE A 161 12.19 14.82 -8.23
C ILE A 161 12.82 13.59 -8.88
N ILE A 162 12.24 12.41 -8.59
CA ILE A 162 12.50 11.16 -9.28
C ILE A 162 11.44 11.02 -10.39
N GLN A 163 11.86 10.98 -11.64
CA GLN A 163 10.96 10.83 -12.78
C GLN A 163 10.32 9.43 -12.78
N SER A 164 9.00 9.35 -12.93
CA SER A 164 8.27 8.08 -12.87
C SER A 164 8.40 7.27 -14.15
N TRP A 165 8.02 7.81 -15.28
CA TRP A 165 8.03 7.13 -16.58
C TRP A 165 8.93 7.82 -17.59
N ASN A 166 9.46 7.07 -18.53
CA ASN A 166 10.12 7.64 -19.68
C ASN A 166 9.07 8.27 -20.61
N VAL A 167 9.52 9.30 -21.36
CA VAL A 167 8.71 9.98 -22.37
C VAL A 167 9.45 9.87 -23.69
N ASP A 168 9.36 8.69 -24.31
CA ASP A 168 10.00 8.41 -25.58
C ASP A 168 8.99 8.62 -26.73
N LYS A 169 9.47 9.01 -27.90
CA LYS A 169 8.61 9.22 -29.06
C LYS A 169 7.80 7.96 -29.38
N GLY A 170 6.48 8.11 -29.48
CA GLY A 170 5.54 7.02 -29.76
C GLY A 170 5.04 6.30 -28.52
N THR A 171 5.41 6.73 -27.32
CA THR A 171 4.79 6.25 -26.07
C THR A 171 3.54 7.05 -25.76
N TRP A 172 2.58 6.42 -25.07
CA TRP A 172 1.35 7.09 -24.64
C TRP A 172 1.61 8.30 -23.71
N GLN A 173 2.73 8.31 -22.98
CA GLN A 173 3.16 9.45 -22.16
C GLN A 173 3.53 10.65 -23.04
N ALA A 174 4.25 10.41 -24.14
CA ALA A 174 4.59 11.45 -25.10
C ALA A 174 3.35 12.00 -25.83
N GLU A 175 2.38 11.14 -26.15
CA GLU A 175 1.11 11.56 -26.76
C GLU A 175 0.28 12.47 -25.85
N ARG A 176 0.44 12.37 -24.53
CA ARG A 176 -0.17 13.30 -23.57
C ARG A 176 0.54 14.64 -23.43
N GLY A 177 1.64 14.84 -24.16
CA GLY A 177 2.44 16.06 -24.14
C GLY A 177 3.30 16.22 -22.88
N TRP A 178 3.53 15.13 -22.13
CA TRP A 178 4.37 15.19 -20.93
C TRP A 178 5.84 15.28 -21.26
N THR A 179 6.60 15.90 -20.34
CA THR A 179 8.05 16.08 -20.45
C THR A 179 8.79 15.26 -19.39
N CYS A 180 8.36 15.37 -18.14
CA CYS A 180 8.96 14.67 -17.01
C CYS A 180 7.86 14.33 -15.97
N PRO A 181 7.01 13.31 -16.25
CA PRO A 181 5.90 12.97 -15.40
C PRO A 181 6.37 12.30 -14.11
N VAL A 182 5.74 12.71 -13.01
CA VAL A 182 5.90 12.15 -11.68
C VAL A 182 4.52 11.78 -11.17
N ILE A 183 4.34 10.52 -10.78
CA ILE A 183 3.09 10.06 -10.16
C ILE A 183 3.25 9.96 -8.65
N ILE A 184 2.12 10.09 -7.94
CA ILE A 184 2.10 10.05 -6.48
C ILE A 184 2.61 8.71 -5.92
N ASP A 185 2.47 7.64 -6.68
CA ASP A 185 2.96 6.27 -6.39
C ASP A 185 4.47 6.25 -6.09
N ASN A 186 5.21 7.21 -6.61
CA ASN A 186 6.65 7.32 -6.38
C ASN A 186 7.02 7.50 -4.90
N MET A 187 6.09 8.01 -4.09
CA MET A 187 6.28 8.11 -2.63
C MET A 187 6.50 6.74 -1.98
N MET A 188 5.97 5.66 -2.57
CA MET A 188 6.14 4.28 -2.08
C MET A 188 7.55 3.73 -2.34
N ASN A 189 8.30 4.31 -3.27
CA ASN A 189 9.66 3.89 -3.61
C ASN A 189 10.73 4.53 -2.71
N LEU A 190 10.37 5.49 -1.86
CA LEU A 190 11.33 6.25 -1.06
C LEU A 190 11.91 5.45 0.11
N GLU A 191 11.17 4.45 0.63
CA GLU A 191 11.66 3.58 1.70
C GLU A 191 12.95 2.86 1.31
N LEU A 192 13.05 2.38 0.07
CA LEU A 192 14.26 1.79 -0.49
C LEU A 192 15.47 2.73 -0.36
N LEU A 193 15.29 4.02 -0.62
CA LEU A 193 16.38 5.01 -0.53
C LEU A 193 16.77 5.31 0.93
N PHE A 194 15.79 5.41 1.83
CA PHE A 194 16.07 5.60 3.25
C PHE A 194 16.83 4.40 3.82
N GLU A 195 16.40 3.18 3.53
CA GLU A 195 17.10 1.96 3.99
C GLU A 195 18.49 1.84 3.36
N ALA A 196 18.64 2.11 2.06
CA ALA A 196 19.95 2.11 1.43
C ALA A 196 20.92 3.10 2.09
N THR A 197 20.43 4.26 2.55
CA THR A 197 21.25 5.20 3.34
C THR A 197 21.75 4.56 4.63
N LYS A 198 20.88 3.90 5.39
CA LYS A 198 21.26 3.23 6.64
C LYS A 198 22.26 2.11 6.40
N LEU A 199 22.06 1.31 5.34
CA LEU A 199 22.87 0.16 5.02
C LEU A 199 24.26 0.52 4.49
N SER A 200 24.37 1.60 3.71
CA SER A 200 25.61 2.00 3.04
C SER A 200 26.36 3.15 3.74
N GLY A 201 25.66 3.95 4.55
CA GLY A 201 26.16 5.22 5.08
C GLY A 201 26.18 6.36 4.05
N ASP A 202 25.77 6.13 2.80
CA ASP A 202 25.71 7.15 1.75
C ASP A 202 24.46 8.02 1.88
N SER A 203 24.65 9.27 2.32
CA SER A 203 23.58 10.25 2.48
C SER A 203 22.98 10.75 1.17
N THR A 204 23.51 10.36 0.02
CA THR A 204 22.98 10.75 -1.29
C THR A 204 21.56 10.24 -1.48
N TYR A 205 21.29 8.99 -1.09
CA TYR A 205 19.95 8.40 -1.18
C TYR A 205 18.93 9.12 -0.31
N TRP A 206 19.33 9.50 0.92
CA TRP A 206 18.51 10.32 1.81
C TRP A 206 18.13 11.66 1.18
N LYS A 207 19.11 12.36 0.60
CA LYS A 207 18.88 13.66 -0.04
C LYS A 207 17.95 13.54 -1.24
N VAL A 208 18.08 12.48 -2.04
CA VAL A 208 17.17 12.20 -3.16
C VAL A 208 15.74 11.96 -2.65
N ALA A 209 15.57 11.11 -1.63
CA ALA A 209 14.27 10.80 -1.06
C ALA A 209 13.57 12.04 -0.47
N THR A 210 14.26 12.80 0.36
CA THR A 210 13.70 14.01 1.01
C THR A 210 13.42 15.11 0.00
N SER A 211 14.29 15.32 -0.99
CA SER A 211 14.04 16.28 -2.08
C SER A 211 12.78 15.93 -2.87
N HIS A 212 12.61 14.64 -3.20
CA HIS A 212 11.41 14.18 -3.91
C HIS A 212 10.15 14.37 -3.06
N ALA A 213 10.19 13.97 -1.78
CA ALA A 213 9.07 14.13 -0.86
C ALA A 213 8.66 15.60 -0.69
N ASP A 214 9.63 16.53 -0.60
CA ASP A 214 9.37 17.97 -0.47
C ASP A 214 8.75 18.56 -1.76
N ALA A 215 9.24 18.16 -2.92
CA ALA A 215 8.66 18.58 -4.20
C ALA A 215 7.24 18.03 -4.37
N THR A 216 7.00 16.78 -3.96
CA THR A 216 5.67 16.16 -3.96
C THR A 216 4.73 16.88 -3.00
N LEU A 217 5.17 17.16 -1.77
CA LEU A 217 4.41 17.92 -0.78
C LEU A 217 3.97 19.29 -1.31
N LYS A 218 4.85 19.96 -2.02
CA LYS A 218 4.60 21.30 -2.57
C LYS A 218 3.61 21.28 -3.74
N ASN A 219 3.67 20.28 -4.63
CA ASN A 219 3.07 20.40 -5.96
C ASN A 219 1.90 19.43 -6.22
N HIS A 220 1.85 18.26 -5.52
CA HIS A 220 0.83 17.23 -5.80
C HIS A 220 -0.52 17.47 -5.11
N PHE A 221 -0.58 18.32 -4.10
CA PHE A 221 -1.79 18.46 -3.27
C PHE A 221 -2.64 19.66 -3.65
N ARG A 222 -3.96 19.45 -3.58
CA ARG A 222 -4.98 20.49 -3.65
C ARG A 222 -5.21 21.11 -2.27
N GLU A 223 -5.93 22.22 -2.23
CA GLU A 223 -6.25 22.91 -0.99
C GLU A 223 -7.05 22.07 -0.01
N ASP A 224 -7.87 21.15 -0.49
CA ASP A 224 -8.67 20.22 0.34
C ASP A 224 -7.84 19.08 0.96
N GLY A 225 -6.60 18.88 0.49
CA GLY A 225 -5.71 17.81 0.93
C GLY A 225 -5.69 16.57 0.03
N SER A 226 -6.51 16.53 -1.02
CA SER A 226 -6.44 15.50 -2.05
C SER A 226 -5.20 15.69 -2.92
N CYS A 227 -4.70 14.60 -3.52
CA CYS A 227 -3.56 14.66 -4.43
C CYS A 227 -3.96 14.42 -5.89
N TYR A 228 -3.23 15.07 -6.80
CA TYR A 228 -3.20 14.70 -8.21
C TYR A 228 -2.46 13.37 -8.40
N HIS A 229 -2.85 12.59 -9.40
CA HIS A 229 -2.10 11.40 -9.77
C HIS A 229 -0.75 11.76 -10.41
N VAL A 230 -0.74 12.66 -11.40
CA VAL A 230 0.43 13.01 -12.21
C VAL A 230 0.72 14.50 -12.13
N ILE A 231 1.95 14.85 -11.80
CA ILE A 231 2.51 16.19 -12.01
C ILE A 231 3.61 16.08 -13.08
N ASP A 232 3.46 16.83 -14.18
CA ASP A 232 4.48 16.92 -15.19
C ASP A 232 5.35 18.15 -14.94
N TYR A 233 6.66 17.96 -14.99
CA TYR A 233 7.64 18.99 -14.67
C TYR A 233 8.53 19.34 -15.87
N ASN A 234 9.02 20.57 -15.88
CA ASN A 234 10.26 20.89 -16.58
C ASN A 234 11.42 20.32 -15.75
N PRO A 235 12.18 19.32 -16.24
CA PRO A 235 13.22 18.64 -15.45
C PRO A 235 14.40 19.53 -15.05
N ASN A 236 14.59 20.67 -15.73
CA ASN A 236 15.71 21.59 -15.51
C ASN A 236 15.37 22.72 -14.53
N THR A 237 14.12 23.19 -14.52
CA THR A 237 13.67 24.34 -13.74
C THR A 237 12.80 23.97 -12.54
N GLY A 238 12.17 22.78 -12.57
CA GLY A 238 11.18 22.36 -11.58
C GLY A 238 9.80 23.03 -11.74
N GLU A 239 9.58 23.75 -12.82
CA GLU A 239 8.28 24.32 -13.17
C GLU A 239 7.27 23.20 -13.40
N VAL A 240 6.06 23.35 -12.80
CA VAL A 240 4.94 22.47 -13.04
C VAL A 240 4.28 22.84 -14.36
N LEU A 241 4.32 21.92 -15.32
CA LEU A 241 3.73 22.09 -16.65
C LEU A 241 2.28 21.62 -16.71
N HIS A 242 1.99 20.47 -16.09
CA HIS A 242 0.64 19.89 -16.07
C HIS A 242 0.33 19.23 -14.74
N LYS A 243 -0.96 19.24 -14.37
CA LYS A 243 -1.54 18.50 -13.25
C LYS A 243 -2.61 17.59 -13.82
N HIS A 244 -2.30 16.29 -13.90
CA HIS A 244 -3.08 15.33 -14.66
C HIS A 244 -3.41 14.06 -13.87
N THR A 245 -4.14 13.17 -14.51
CA THR A 245 -4.29 11.77 -14.10
C THR A 245 -4.00 10.84 -15.27
N ALA A 246 -3.56 9.62 -14.99
CA ALA A 246 -3.49 8.51 -15.92
C ALA A 246 -4.50 7.40 -15.55
N GLN A 247 -4.72 7.17 -14.26
CA GLN A 247 -5.56 6.07 -13.75
C GLN A 247 -6.85 6.55 -13.07
N GLY A 248 -6.98 7.84 -12.73
CA GLY A 248 -8.21 8.40 -12.17
C GLY A 248 -9.26 8.75 -13.23
N TYR A 249 -10.48 9.04 -12.79
CA TYR A 249 -11.62 9.37 -13.63
C TYR A 249 -11.40 10.64 -14.46
N SER A 250 -10.88 11.69 -13.83
CA SER A 250 -10.55 12.96 -14.50
C SER A 250 -9.35 13.62 -13.83
N HIS A 251 -8.80 14.67 -14.46
CA HIS A 251 -7.62 15.37 -13.91
C HIS A 251 -7.88 15.96 -12.53
N GLU A 252 -9.11 16.38 -12.25
CA GLU A 252 -9.51 16.97 -10.98
C GLU A 252 -10.17 15.97 -10.01
N SER A 253 -10.32 14.69 -10.39
CA SER A 253 -10.93 13.69 -9.54
C SER A 253 -10.01 13.18 -8.43
N VAL A 254 -10.59 12.47 -7.49
CA VAL A 254 -9.90 11.86 -6.34
C VAL A 254 -9.76 10.37 -6.59
N TRP A 255 -8.73 9.99 -7.36
CA TRP A 255 -8.36 8.60 -7.56
C TRP A 255 -7.93 7.98 -6.24
N ALA A 256 -8.70 6.98 -5.76
CA ALA A 256 -8.61 6.52 -4.37
C ALA A 256 -7.25 5.91 -4.02
N ARG A 257 -6.69 5.06 -4.88
CA ARG A 257 -5.38 4.43 -4.62
C ARG A 257 -4.25 5.45 -4.58
N GLY A 258 -4.32 6.52 -5.35
CA GLY A 258 -3.35 7.61 -5.27
C GLY A 258 -3.35 8.29 -3.89
N GLN A 259 -4.52 8.46 -3.27
CA GLN A 259 -4.60 9.00 -1.91
C GLN A 259 -3.96 8.01 -0.91
N ALA A 260 -4.19 6.71 -1.07
CA ALA A 260 -3.56 5.70 -0.22
C ALA A 260 -2.03 5.72 -0.33
N TRP A 261 -1.49 5.84 -1.56
CA TRP A 261 -0.05 6.00 -1.78
C TRP A 261 0.52 7.24 -1.07
N ALA A 262 -0.21 8.36 -1.12
CA ALA A 262 0.17 9.57 -0.41
C ALA A 262 0.18 9.35 1.11
N ILE A 263 -0.90 8.80 1.69
CA ILE A 263 -1.00 8.54 3.13
C ILE A 263 0.14 7.64 3.60
N TYR A 264 0.35 6.50 2.93
CA TYR A 264 1.39 5.54 3.28
C TYR A 264 2.79 6.13 3.10
N GLY A 265 3.10 6.66 1.90
CA GLY A 265 4.43 7.17 1.57
C GLY A 265 4.88 8.35 2.45
N PHE A 266 3.97 9.26 2.79
CA PHE A 266 4.27 10.35 3.73
C PHE A 266 4.41 9.86 5.18
N THR A 267 3.69 8.81 5.58
CA THR A 267 3.93 8.13 6.87
C THR A 267 5.32 7.52 6.92
N VAL A 268 5.75 6.86 5.85
CA VAL A 268 7.13 6.34 5.70
C VAL A 268 8.15 7.48 5.78
N CYS A 269 7.95 8.59 5.07
CA CYS A 269 8.85 9.74 5.16
C CYS A 269 8.99 10.25 6.61
N TYR A 270 7.89 10.32 7.35
CA TYR A 270 7.94 10.67 8.78
C TYR A 270 8.67 9.62 9.62
N ARG A 271 8.49 8.33 9.33
CA ARG A 271 9.20 7.22 10.03
C ARG A 271 10.70 7.47 10.06
N TYR A 272 11.26 7.85 8.93
CA TYR A 272 12.71 8.07 8.79
C TYR A 272 13.17 9.46 9.24
N THR A 273 12.48 10.50 8.82
CA THR A 273 12.95 11.89 9.02
C THR A 273 12.54 12.52 10.33
N LYS A 274 11.43 12.07 10.93
CA LYS A 274 10.73 12.70 12.05
C LYS A 274 10.29 14.14 11.76
N ASP A 275 10.30 14.58 10.50
CA ASP A 275 9.79 15.88 10.12
C ASP A 275 8.25 15.85 10.06
N LYS A 276 7.65 16.59 10.97
CA LYS A 276 6.18 16.60 11.19
C LYS A 276 5.39 16.98 9.95
N LYS A 277 5.94 17.77 9.03
CA LYS A 277 5.26 18.18 7.79
C LYS A 277 4.76 16.98 6.98
N TYR A 278 5.49 15.87 6.98
CA TYR A 278 5.10 14.67 6.27
C TYR A 278 3.91 13.95 6.93
N LEU A 279 3.98 13.77 8.26
CA LEU A 279 2.87 13.18 9.00
C LEU A 279 1.61 14.04 8.91
N ASP A 280 1.74 15.36 8.99
CA ASP A 280 0.63 16.29 8.85
C ASP A 280 -0.05 16.17 7.46
N GLN A 281 0.73 15.97 6.40
CA GLN A 281 0.15 15.74 5.08
C GLN A 281 -0.56 14.38 4.98
N ALA A 282 0.00 13.30 5.53
CA ALA A 282 -0.67 12.02 5.58
C ALA A 282 -2.04 12.12 6.29
N VAL A 283 -2.06 12.77 7.45
CA VAL A 283 -3.29 13.05 8.22
C VAL A 283 -4.28 13.91 7.43
N ARG A 284 -3.80 14.92 6.72
CA ARG A 284 -4.64 15.82 5.92
C ARG A 284 -5.33 15.06 4.78
N THR A 285 -4.59 14.22 4.06
CA THR A 285 -5.14 13.40 2.97
C THR A 285 -6.12 12.34 3.50
N LEU A 286 -5.80 11.67 4.60
CA LEU A 286 -6.71 10.74 5.26
C LEU A 286 -8.03 11.43 5.65
N ASN A 287 -7.96 12.58 6.31
CA ASN A 287 -9.13 13.34 6.73
C ASN A 287 -9.98 13.80 5.55
N MET A 288 -9.37 14.15 4.43
CA MET A 288 -10.09 14.49 3.19
C MET A 288 -10.88 13.28 2.70
N MET A 289 -10.26 12.09 2.61
CA MET A 289 -10.96 10.88 2.18
C MET A 289 -12.13 10.52 3.10
N LEU A 290 -11.91 10.55 4.43
CA LEU A 290 -12.95 10.19 5.40
C LEU A 290 -14.14 11.15 5.39
N ARG A 291 -13.94 12.41 4.99
CA ARG A 291 -14.99 13.44 4.89
C ARG A 291 -15.61 13.51 3.50
N HIS A 292 -15.06 12.82 2.53
CA HIS A 292 -15.58 12.86 1.17
C HIS A 292 -17.01 12.28 1.14
N PRO A 293 -17.99 12.97 0.52
CA PRO A 293 -19.39 12.55 0.55
C PRO A 293 -19.63 11.16 -0.05
N ASN A 294 -18.75 10.72 -0.92
CA ASN A 294 -18.81 9.41 -1.57
C ASN A 294 -17.93 8.34 -0.88
N MET A 295 -17.34 8.63 0.28
CA MET A 295 -16.65 7.61 1.04
C MET A 295 -17.66 6.64 1.65
N PRO A 296 -17.59 5.33 1.33
CA PRO A 296 -18.56 4.37 1.83
C PRO A 296 -18.42 4.12 3.35
N ASN A 297 -19.53 3.75 3.99
CA ASN A 297 -19.57 3.49 5.43
C ASN A 297 -18.69 2.33 5.89
N ASP A 298 -18.44 1.35 4.99
CA ASP A 298 -17.56 0.22 5.21
C ASP A 298 -16.07 0.55 5.03
N LEU A 299 -15.75 1.78 4.65
CA LEU A 299 -14.39 2.30 4.46
C LEU A 299 -13.59 1.62 3.34
N VAL A 300 -14.24 0.87 2.47
CA VAL A 300 -13.64 0.36 1.22
C VAL A 300 -14.05 1.32 0.10
N PRO A 301 -13.15 2.18 -0.40
CA PRO A 301 -13.53 3.23 -1.34
C PRO A 301 -13.88 2.68 -2.72
N TYR A 302 -14.61 3.48 -3.50
CA TYR A 302 -14.67 3.32 -4.93
C TYR A 302 -13.29 3.60 -5.54
N TRP A 303 -13.03 3.08 -6.73
CA TRP A 303 -11.76 3.27 -7.45
C TRP A 303 -11.38 4.76 -7.62
N ASP A 304 -12.39 5.61 -7.74
CA ASP A 304 -12.28 7.08 -7.74
C ASP A 304 -13.50 7.65 -7.01
N LEU A 305 -13.29 8.55 -6.05
CA LEU A 305 -14.39 9.09 -5.23
C LEU A 305 -15.28 10.08 -6.00
N ASN A 306 -14.88 10.50 -7.19
CA ASN A 306 -15.67 11.33 -8.10
C ASN A 306 -16.16 10.55 -9.32
N ALA A 307 -16.08 9.24 -9.33
CA ALA A 307 -16.57 8.41 -10.42
C ALA A 307 -18.08 8.66 -10.66
N PRO A 308 -18.54 8.65 -11.93
CA PRO A 308 -19.83 9.24 -12.29
C PRO A 308 -21.04 8.40 -11.88
N ASN A 309 -20.87 7.08 -11.72
CA ASN A 309 -21.98 6.14 -11.51
C ASN A 309 -22.08 5.66 -10.05
N ILE A 310 -21.42 6.32 -9.09
CA ILE A 310 -21.58 6.01 -7.66
C ILE A 310 -23.08 6.05 -7.30
N PRO A 311 -23.63 5.00 -6.63
CA PRO A 311 -22.95 3.92 -5.90
C PRO A 311 -22.65 2.64 -6.72
N ASN A 312 -22.82 2.62 -8.02
CA ASN A 312 -22.66 1.43 -8.88
C ASN A 312 -21.25 1.34 -9.51
N GLU A 313 -20.27 2.04 -8.94
CA GLU A 313 -18.87 1.96 -9.36
C GLU A 313 -18.12 0.82 -8.67
N PRO A 314 -17.09 0.25 -9.29
CA PRO A 314 -16.22 -0.74 -8.65
C PRO A 314 -15.55 -0.22 -7.38
N ARG A 315 -15.41 -1.11 -6.40
CA ARG A 315 -14.64 -0.87 -5.18
C ARG A 315 -13.16 -1.15 -5.42
N ASP A 316 -12.30 -0.58 -4.60
CA ASP A 316 -10.87 -0.89 -4.64
C ASP A 316 -10.36 -1.29 -3.26
N VAL A 317 -10.35 -2.60 -2.98
CA VAL A 317 -9.86 -3.15 -1.71
C VAL A 317 -8.36 -2.92 -1.53
N SER A 318 -7.59 -2.76 -2.61
CA SER A 318 -6.15 -2.48 -2.51
C SER A 318 -5.90 -1.13 -1.83
N THR A 319 -6.74 -0.15 -2.12
CA THR A 319 -6.72 1.16 -1.44
C THR A 319 -7.00 1.01 0.04
N ALA A 320 -8.07 0.27 0.42
CA ALA A 320 -8.43 0.07 1.82
C ALA A 320 -7.35 -0.68 2.61
N ALA A 321 -6.77 -1.73 2.04
CA ALA A 321 -5.70 -2.50 2.66
C ALA A 321 -4.44 -1.66 2.91
N CYS A 322 -4.03 -0.84 1.92
CA CYS A 322 -2.90 0.08 2.05
C CYS A 322 -3.14 1.14 3.14
N ILE A 323 -4.36 1.72 3.19
CA ILE A 323 -4.71 2.69 4.24
C ILE A 323 -4.71 2.03 5.63
N ALA A 324 -5.25 0.81 5.78
CA ALA A 324 -5.25 0.11 7.06
C ALA A 324 -3.82 -0.12 7.57
N SER A 325 -2.91 -0.55 6.68
CA SER A 325 -1.50 -0.74 7.03
C SER A 325 -0.83 0.58 7.47
N ALA A 326 -1.08 1.68 6.73
CA ALA A 326 -0.57 2.99 7.11
C ALA A 326 -1.12 3.48 8.46
N LEU A 327 -2.40 3.23 8.75
CA LEU A 327 -3.06 3.65 9.99
C LEU A 327 -2.47 2.95 11.23
N TYR A 328 -2.19 1.64 11.17
CA TYR A 328 -1.51 0.96 12.28
C TYR A 328 -0.11 1.51 12.56
N GLU A 329 0.57 2.02 11.54
CA GLU A 329 1.83 2.71 11.74
C GLU A 329 1.62 4.12 12.30
N MET A 330 0.66 4.90 11.75
CA MET A 330 0.35 6.26 12.22
C MET A 330 -0.09 6.26 13.69
N ASP A 331 -0.78 5.22 14.15
CA ASP A 331 -1.19 5.06 15.54
C ASP A 331 0.00 5.07 16.52
N LYS A 332 1.15 4.52 16.11
CA LYS A 332 2.39 4.56 16.90
C LYS A 332 2.91 5.97 17.13
N TYR A 333 2.55 6.92 16.27
CA TYR A 333 3.00 8.31 16.30
C TYR A 333 1.94 9.25 16.90
N LEU A 334 0.67 8.89 16.78
CA LEU A 334 -0.49 9.68 17.17
C LEU A 334 -1.55 8.79 17.86
N PRO A 335 -1.22 8.15 18.99
CA PRO A 335 -2.06 7.11 19.62
C PRO A 335 -3.44 7.63 20.07
N GLU A 336 -3.56 8.94 20.35
CA GLU A 336 -4.82 9.55 20.79
C GLU A 336 -5.82 9.83 19.65
N ASN A 337 -5.41 9.60 18.38
CA ASN A 337 -6.25 9.94 17.22
C ASN A 337 -7.20 8.80 16.81
N GLY A 338 -7.12 7.63 17.46
CA GLY A 338 -8.01 6.49 17.19
C GLY A 338 -7.72 5.78 15.86
N TYR A 339 -6.51 5.91 15.32
CA TYR A 339 -6.13 5.29 14.04
C TYR A 339 -6.12 3.77 14.11
N HIS A 340 -5.77 3.19 15.26
CA HIS A 340 -5.87 1.76 15.46
C HIS A 340 -7.31 1.26 15.27
N ALA A 341 -8.27 1.89 15.93
CA ALA A 341 -9.68 1.53 15.82
C ALA A 341 -10.23 1.75 14.40
N LEU A 342 -9.74 2.77 13.70
CA LEU A 342 -10.11 3.02 12.31
C LEU A 342 -9.56 1.93 11.38
N ALA A 343 -8.30 1.52 11.58
CA ALA A 343 -7.70 0.40 10.86
C ALA A 343 -8.47 -0.91 11.12
N ASP A 344 -8.83 -1.20 12.38
CA ASP A 344 -9.64 -2.36 12.75
C ASP A 344 -10.99 -2.39 12.03
N ARG A 345 -11.65 -1.25 11.86
CA ARG A 345 -12.89 -1.16 11.07
C ARG A 345 -12.67 -1.51 9.61
N ILE A 346 -11.60 -1.00 8.98
CA ILE A 346 -11.25 -1.34 7.60
C ILE A 346 -10.95 -2.82 7.48
N MET A 347 -10.12 -3.37 8.38
CA MET A 347 -9.79 -4.80 8.37
C MET A 347 -11.01 -5.68 8.60
N THR A 348 -11.96 -5.27 9.44
CA THR A 348 -13.24 -5.97 9.63
C THR A 348 -14.05 -6.01 8.34
N SER A 349 -14.10 -4.90 7.61
CA SER A 349 -14.76 -4.86 6.29
C SER A 349 -14.10 -5.78 5.30
N LEU A 350 -12.76 -5.70 5.16
CA LEU A 350 -11.97 -6.54 4.25
C LEU A 350 -12.06 -8.04 4.59
N SER A 351 -12.24 -8.39 5.86
CA SER A 351 -12.41 -9.77 6.34
C SER A 351 -13.84 -10.30 6.20
N SER A 352 -14.77 -9.48 5.71
CA SER A 352 -16.15 -9.91 5.51
C SER A 352 -16.32 -10.71 4.22
N PRO A 353 -17.37 -11.53 4.09
CA PRO A 353 -17.68 -12.25 2.84
C PRO A 353 -17.91 -11.34 1.62
N ALA A 354 -18.08 -10.02 1.83
CA ALA A 354 -18.18 -9.06 0.73
C ALA A 354 -16.84 -8.83 0.02
N TYR A 355 -15.71 -9.06 0.71
CA TYR A 355 -14.38 -8.74 0.18
C TYR A 355 -13.37 -9.87 0.34
N LEU A 356 -13.55 -10.78 1.31
CA LEU A 356 -12.68 -11.93 1.51
C LEU A 356 -13.21 -13.13 0.73
N ALA A 357 -12.36 -13.70 -0.11
CA ALA A 357 -12.73 -14.82 -0.97
C ALA A 357 -12.90 -16.13 -0.18
N GLU A 358 -13.86 -16.96 -0.60
CA GLU A 358 -13.97 -18.34 -0.16
C GLU A 358 -12.74 -19.15 -0.58
N LEU A 359 -12.36 -20.14 0.24
CA LEU A 359 -11.22 -21.01 -0.03
C LEU A 359 -11.28 -21.65 -1.43
N GLY A 360 -10.21 -21.52 -2.19
CA GLY A 360 -10.07 -22.05 -3.55
C GLY A 360 -10.86 -21.30 -4.61
N LYS A 361 -11.55 -20.21 -4.24
CA LYS A 361 -12.19 -19.30 -5.19
C LYS A 361 -11.26 -18.13 -5.55
N ASN A 362 -11.71 -17.24 -6.42
CA ASN A 362 -10.99 -16.01 -6.79
C ASN A 362 -9.55 -16.27 -7.29
N GLY A 363 -9.27 -17.43 -7.89
CA GLY A 363 -7.91 -17.81 -8.28
C GLY A 363 -6.94 -18.00 -7.11
N CYS A 364 -7.47 -18.32 -5.93
CA CYS A 364 -6.71 -18.44 -4.68
C CYS A 364 -6.11 -17.11 -4.16
N TRP A 365 -6.64 -15.96 -4.59
CA TRP A 365 -6.37 -14.66 -3.97
C TRP A 365 -7.25 -14.44 -2.75
N LEU A 366 -6.73 -13.68 -1.77
CA LEU A 366 -7.44 -13.38 -0.52
C LEU A 366 -8.58 -12.39 -0.74
N LEU A 367 -8.26 -11.23 -1.33
CA LEU A 367 -9.22 -10.14 -1.49
C LEU A 367 -9.82 -10.10 -2.90
N MET A 368 -11.11 -9.82 -2.95
CA MET A 368 -11.89 -9.55 -4.17
C MET A 368 -12.06 -8.04 -4.37
N HIS A 369 -12.44 -7.63 -5.58
CA HIS A 369 -12.92 -6.26 -5.86
C HIS A 369 -11.84 -5.17 -5.78
N SER A 370 -10.73 -5.36 -6.48
CA SER A 370 -9.74 -4.32 -6.75
C SER A 370 -9.89 -3.75 -8.16
N VAL A 371 -9.31 -2.57 -8.38
CA VAL A 371 -9.23 -1.94 -9.70
C VAL A 371 -7.80 -1.53 -10.01
N GLY A 372 -7.22 -2.07 -11.08
CA GLY A 372 -5.94 -1.64 -11.61
C GLY A 372 -6.06 -0.28 -12.28
N SER A 373 -6.73 -0.20 -13.44
CA SER A 373 -6.94 1.06 -14.15
C SER A 373 -8.12 1.02 -15.10
N ILE A 374 -9.23 1.68 -14.75
CA ILE A 374 -10.40 1.81 -15.63
C ILE A 374 -10.08 2.58 -16.91
N PRO A 375 -9.35 3.72 -16.90
CA PRO A 375 -9.02 4.44 -18.13
C PRO A 375 -8.21 3.61 -19.14
N HIS A 376 -7.47 2.59 -18.67
CA HIS A 376 -6.71 1.69 -19.54
C HIS A 376 -7.47 0.38 -19.84
N GLY A 377 -8.69 0.21 -19.33
CA GLY A 377 -9.47 -1.03 -19.49
C GLY A 377 -8.81 -2.26 -18.86
N ALA A 378 -8.01 -2.08 -17.79
CA ALA A 378 -7.20 -3.12 -17.19
C ALA A 378 -7.60 -3.39 -15.74
N GLU A 379 -7.74 -4.68 -15.41
CA GLU A 379 -7.91 -5.16 -14.02
C GLU A 379 -9.09 -4.48 -13.30
N ILE A 380 -10.28 -4.62 -13.87
CA ILE A 380 -11.52 -4.02 -13.35
C ILE A 380 -12.28 -5.06 -12.55
N ASP A 381 -12.48 -4.79 -11.26
CA ASP A 381 -13.21 -5.65 -10.31
C ASP A 381 -12.62 -7.07 -10.21
N VAL A 382 -11.31 -7.14 -10.00
CA VAL A 382 -10.52 -8.38 -9.92
C VAL A 382 -9.62 -8.40 -8.68
N PRO A 383 -9.08 -9.58 -8.25
CA PRO A 383 -8.04 -9.61 -7.23
C PRO A 383 -6.73 -9.03 -7.75
N LEU A 384 -5.95 -8.41 -6.87
CA LEU A 384 -4.63 -7.87 -7.21
C LEU A 384 -3.60 -8.25 -6.14
N ASN A 385 -2.39 -8.65 -6.57
CA ASN A 385 -1.34 -9.13 -5.67
C ASN A 385 -0.94 -8.11 -4.59
N TYR A 386 -0.99 -6.82 -4.89
CA TYR A 386 -0.70 -5.78 -3.91
C TYR A 386 -1.84 -5.54 -2.91
N ALA A 387 -3.08 -5.94 -3.22
CA ALA A 387 -4.16 -5.92 -2.23
C ALA A 387 -3.90 -6.93 -1.12
N ASP A 388 -3.57 -8.17 -1.47
CA ASP A 388 -3.22 -9.22 -0.52
C ASP A 388 -1.94 -8.89 0.27
N TYR A 389 -0.95 -8.30 -0.39
CA TYR A 389 0.28 -7.83 0.25
C TYR A 389 -0.02 -6.84 1.39
N TYR A 390 -0.72 -5.75 1.11
CA TYR A 390 -1.03 -4.74 2.13
C TYR A 390 -2.01 -5.24 3.19
N PHE A 391 -2.87 -6.19 2.86
CA PHE A 391 -3.74 -6.84 3.83
C PHE A 391 -2.92 -7.64 4.87
N LEU A 392 -1.96 -8.46 4.43
CA LEU A 392 -1.09 -9.20 5.34
C LEU A 392 -0.10 -8.30 6.08
N GLU A 393 0.39 -7.23 5.44
CA GLU A 393 1.17 -6.21 6.12
C GLU A 393 0.38 -5.55 7.25
N ALA A 394 -0.89 -5.21 7.00
CA ALA A 394 -1.78 -4.64 8.02
C ALA A 394 -2.00 -5.61 9.19
N LEU A 395 -2.23 -6.89 8.92
CA LEU A 395 -2.31 -7.93 9.97
C LEU A 395 -1.02 -8.03 10.80
N ASN A 396 0.13 -7.92 10.15
CA ASN A 396 1.43 -7.95 10.83
C ASN A 396 1.73 -6.69 11.66
N ARG A 397 1.16 -5.54 11.29
CA ARG A 397 1.36 -4.25 12.00
C ARG A 397 0.41 -4.05 13.18
N ARG A 398 -0.73 -4.74 13.16
CA ARG A 398 -1.77 -4.69 14.19
C ARG A 398 -1.26 -5.22 15.53
#